data_f254bb5f534bbf5c7ce1dd87917ce472
#
_entry.id   f254bb5f534bbf5c7ce1dd87917ce472
#
_cell.length_a   1.000
_cell.length_b   1.000
_cell.length_c   1.000
_cell.angle_alpha   90.00
_cell.angle_beta   90.00
_cell.angle_gamma   90.00
#
_symmetry.space_group_name_H-M   'P 1'
#
loop_
_entity.id
_entity.type
_entity.pdbx_description
1 polymer ?
#
loop_
_entity_poly.entity_id
_entity_poly.type
_entity_poly.pdbx_seq_one_letter_code
_entity_poly.pdbx_strand_id
1 'polypeptide(L)'
;MHMPHRSRILFVLASLVAAGCAAPPAADAPAATAPPAAAPASQERGGQEEFGPYEPVPNWPQPLPDGPDGVKHEGWTWGSVGAVFAESPDRIWIAQRGELPLPPGAKPWTPYAMLTPSRGSATGNDDGLGATCEPAPKRGWERRYHHVIFVVDRAGALVQQWPQHDALFAAPCGRGPHKIKMNPYDPEKHVWVFDDQLHVIYKFTYDGTLVLTLGTRGQRGRDAGRLFDRPTDIAWLPDGTFFISDGYGGTRVAKFDKDGTFLMDWGAPPKDASNPGPNEWNTVHSIAISDDRRLFIVDRGHRRIQVFDEHGKFLDMWGTGVRSSPYAHFISTDQFLWVADGGTMRMLKYDLNGRFLYGWGGPGGQPGQFNGPHSLTVDQEGNMYTAEVFGGRVQKFRPKPNADPAKVMGQEPRYRAGS
;
A
#
# COMPACT_ATOMS: atom_id res chain seq x y z
N MET A 1 62.19 15.06 -14.51
CA MET A 1 63.25 15.86 -13.86
C MET A 1 62.65 16.62 -12.70
N HIS A 2 63.23 16.40 -11.53
CA HIS A 2 63.06 17.01 -10.21
C HIS A 2 61.83 16.59 -9.37
N MET A 3 62.07 15.60 -8.53
CA MET A 3 61.66 15.49 -7.10
C MET A 3 62.78 16.12 -6.25
N PRO A 4 62.72 16.22 -4.90
CA PRO A 4 61.69 16.29 -3.84
C PRO A 4 61.98 17.33 -2.75
N HIS A 5 61.14 17.50 -1.77
CA HIS A 5 61.59 17.86 -0.40
C HIS A 5 60.68 17.29 0.69
N ARG A 6 61.30 16.44 1.51
CA ARG A 6 60.79 15.95 2.79
C ARG A 6 61.15 16.95 3.91
N SER A 7 60.23 17.27 4.78
CA SER A 7 60.56 17.88 6.09
C SER A 7 60.10 16.96 7.24
N ARG A 8 61.09 16.58 8.05
CA ARG A 8 60.92 15.84 9.29
C ARG A 8 60.67 16.84 10.42
N ILE A 9 59.72 16.59 11.31
CA ILE A 9 59.53 17.29 12.56
C ILE A 9 59.88 16.34 13.71
N LEU A 10 60.76 16.86 14.58
CA LEU A 10 61.40 16.20 15.69
C LEU A 10 60.48 16.28 16.95
N PHE A 11 60.30 15.15 17.64
CA PHE A 11 59.65 15.11 18.95
C PHE A 11 60.72 15.37 20.05
N VAL A 12 60.42 16.29 20.95
CA VAL A 12 61.17 16.47 22.20
C VAL A 12 60.30 16.00 23.37
N LEU A 13 60.77 14.97 24.09
CA LEU A 13 60.24 14.53 25.36
C LEU A 13 60.80 15.42 26.49
N ALA A 14 59.92 15.98 27.32
CA ALA A 14 60.30 16.58 28.58
C ALA A 14 59.69 15.78 29.75
N SER A 15 60.57 15.19 30.56
CA SER A 15 60.16 14.47 31.78
C SER A 15 60.16 15.45 32.96
N LEU A 16 59.05 15.51 33.70
CA LEU A 16 58.97 16.21 34.98
C LEU A 16 58.74 15.18 36.10
N VAL A 17 59.68 15.19 37.02
CA VAL A 17 59.63 14.46 38.30
C VAL A 17 58.92 15.39 39.33
N ALA A 18 57.86 14.93 39.98
CA ALA A 18 57.25 15.59 41.09
C ALA A 18 57.25 14.68 42.31
N ALA A 19 57.84 15.21 43.39
CA ALA A 19 57.99 14.57 44.67
C ALA A 19 56.65 14.53 45.47
N GLY A 20 56.45 13.42 46.19
CA GLY A 20 55.25 13.18 46.96
C GLY A 20 55.29 13.89 48.36
N CYS A 21 54.10 14.30 48.75
CA CYS A 21 53.78 14.55 50.17
C CYS A 21 52.63 13.65 50.58
N ALA A 22 52.82 12.82 51.56
CA ALA A 22 51.84 11.95 52.19
C ALA A 22 50.92 12.71 53.13
N ALA A 23 49.61 12.53 53.01
CA ALA A 23 48.59 13.01 53.96
C ALA A 23 48.08 11.84 54.87
N PRO A 24 47.65 12.09 56.10
CA PRO A 24 47.23 11.04 57.02
C PRO A 24 45.87 10.41 56.65
N PRO A 25 45.55 9.21 57.17
CA PRO A 25 44.33 8.51 56.85
C PRO A 25 43.08 9.15 57.46
N ALA A 26 42.06 9.34 56.63
CA ALA A 26 40.74 9.76 57.08
C ALA A 26 39.91 8.56 57.55
N ALA A 27 39.16 8.77 58.63
CA ALA A 27 38.29 7.75 59.20
C ALA A 27 37.17 7.30 58.35
N ASP A 28 36.81 6.01 58.42
CA ASP A 28 35.73 5.36 57.70
C ASP A 28 34.38 6.02 57.99
N ALA A 29 33.76 6.57 56.90
CA ALA A 29 32.35 6.90 56.90
C ALA A 29 31.55 5.68 56.35
N PRO A 30 30.37 5.36 56.92
CA PRO A 30 29.59 4.23 56.46
C PRO A 30 29.19 4.39 54.99
N ALA A 31 29.42 3.35 54.19
CA ALA A 31 29.07 3.32 52.79
C ALA A 31 27.56 3.52 52.57
N ALA A 32 27.20 4.60 51.90
CA ALA A 32 25.84 4.80 51.42
C ALA A 32 25.54 3.72 50.41
N THR A 33 24.52 2.92 50.68
CA THR A 33 23.98 1.95 49.70
C THR A 33 23.54 2.68 48.45
N ALA A 34 24.17 2.40 47.33
CA ALA A 34 23.77 2.94 46.04
C ALA A 34 22.31 2.51 45.74
N PRO A 35 21.48 3.43 45.22
CA PRO A 35 20.13 3.05 44.79
C PRO A 35 20.21 1.93 43.73
N PRO A 36 19.24 1.00 43.72
CA PRO A 36 19.26 -0.06 42.72
C PRO A 36 19.32 0.55 41.31
N ALA A 37 20.19 0.01 40.47
CA ALA A 37 20.33 0.44 39.11
C ALA A 37 18.95 0.39 38.45
N ALA A 38 18.51 1.52 37.93
CA ALA A 38 17.29 1.58 37.13
C ALA A 38 17.40 0.51 36.04
N ALA A 39 16.35 -0.31 35.91
CA ALA A 39 16.24 -1.27 34.82
C ALA A 39 16.54 -0.53 33.50
N PRO A 40 17.29 -1.10 32.58
CA PRO A 40 17.57 -0.43 31.32
C PRO A 40 16.25 -0.07 30.67
N ALA A 41 16.04 1.24 30.46
CA ALA A 41 14.90 1.71 29.68
C ALA A 41 14.89 0.90 28.40
N SER A 42 13.77 0.24 28.10
CA SER A 42 13.60 -0.45 26.83
C SER A 42 13.93 0.59 25.77
N GLN A 43 15.00 0.38 25.03
CA GLN A 43 15.29 1.22 23.88
C GLN A 43 14.15 1.00 22.92
N GLU A 44 13.22 1.95 22.87
CA GLU A 44 12.24 2.03 21.81
C GLU A 44 13.04 2.15 20.50
N ARG A 45 13.17 1.05 19.80
CA ARG A 45 13.84 1.03 18.51
C ARG A 45 12.96 1.75 17.49
N GLY A 46 13.01 3.08 17.50
CA GLY A 46 12.46 3.92 16.46
C GLY A 46 10.98 3.72 16.11
N GLY A 47 10.13 3.22 17.03
CA GLY A 47 8.70 3.00 16.79
C GLY A 47 8.37 1.95 15.72
N GLN A 48 9.30 1.07 15.38
CA GLN A 48 9.10 0.00 14.39
C GLN A 48 9.04 -1.36 15.08
N GLU A 49 7.96 -2.10 14.83
CA GLU A 49 7.73 -3.44 15.37
C GLU A 49 7.50 -4.44 14.22
N GLU A 50 7.98 -5.67 14.37
CA GLU A 50 7.80 -6.70 13.33
C GLU A 50 6.34 -7.10 13.18
N PHE A 51 5.62 -7.28 14.29
CA PHE A 51 4.24 -7.76 14.28
C PHE A 51 3.21 -6.69 14.65
N GLY A 52 3.65 -5.51 15.07
CA GLY A 52 2.78 -4.38 15.38
C GLY A 52 1.71 -4.65 16.44
N PRO A 53 0.64 -3.83 16.47
CA PRO A 53 -0.47 -3.94 17.41
C PRO A 53 -1.51 -4.97 17.00
N TYR A 54 -1.25 -5.73 15.93
CA TYR A 54 -2.18 -6.66 15.32
C TYR A 54 -1.71 -8.10 15.43
N GLU A 55 -2.67 -9.02 15.31
CA GLU A 55 -2.41 -10.43 15.09
C GLU A 55 -3.17 -10.92 13.85
N PRO A 56 -2.54 -11.74 12.97
CA PRO A 56 -3.21 -12.28 11.80
C PRO A 56 -4.30 -13.25 12.21
N VAL A 57 -5.44 -13.19 11.51
CA VAL A 57 -6.54 -14.15 11.70
C VAL A 57 -6.24 -15.40 10.86
N PRO A 58 -6.05 -16.57 11.49
CA PRO A 58 -5.73 -17.79 10.75
C PRO A 58 -6.91 -18.27 9.91
N ASN A 59 -6.61 -18.90 8.77
CA ASN A 59 -7.61 -19.48 7.85
C ASN A 59 -8.66 -18.46 7.34
N TRP A 60 -8.28 -17.21 7.23
CA TRP A 60 -9.09 -16.17 6.64
C TRP A 60 -8.38 -15.60 5.39
N PRO A 61 -9.07 -15.43 4.27
CA PRO A 61 -10.43 -15.88 3.97
C PRO A 61 -10.52 -17.39 3.76
N GLN A 62 -11.74 -17.93 3.68
CA GLN A 62 -11.95 -19.35 3.36
C GLN A 62 -11.58 -19.62 1.89
N PRO A 63 -11.23 -20.87 1.52
CA PRO A 63 -11.06 -21.25 0.13
C PRO A 63 -12.28 -20.89 -0.71
N LEU A 64 -12.05 -20.39 -1.94
CA LEU A 64 -13.14 -20.11 -2.87
C LEU A 64 -13.79 -21.41 -3.32
N PRO A 65 -15.12 -21.40 -3.53
CA PRO A 65 -15.83 -22.56 -4.10
C PRO A 65 -15.46 -22.74 -5.58
N ASP A 66 -15.97 -23.82 -6.17
CA ASP A 66 -15.91 -24.00 -7.63
C ASP A 66 -16.52 -22.80 -8.38
N GLY A 67 -16.00 -22.52 -9.57
CA GLY A 67 -16.48 -21.42 -10.40
C GLY A 67 -17.93 -21.59 -10.84
N PRO A 68 -18.57 -20.50 -11.31
CA PRO A 68 -19.99 -20.50 -11.67
C PRO A 68 -20.37 -21.49 -12.78
N ASP A 69 -19.40 -21.88 -13.61
CA ASP A 69 -19.61 -22.84 -14.72
C ASP A 69 -19.35 -24.28 -14.29
N GLY A 70 -19.26 -24.56 -12.99
CA GLY A 70 -18.82 -25.85 -12.48
C GLY A 70 -17.33 -26.11 -12.67
N VAL A 71 -16.57 -25.08 -13.07
CA VAL A 71 -15.11 -25.15 -13.19
C VAL A 71 -14.51 -25.31 -11.83
N LYS A 72 -13.75 -26.39 -11.65
CA LYS A 72 -13.16 -26.72 -10.36
C LYS A 72 -12.14 -25.70 -9.93
N HIS A 73 -12.26 -25.23 -8.67
CA HIS A 73 -11.26 -24.40 -8.03
C HIS A 73 -10.06 -25.23 -7.51
N GLU A 74 -10.26 -26.53 -7.31
CA GLU A 74 -9.20 -27.44 -6.91
C GLU A 74 -8.00 -27.36 -7.86
N GLY A 75 -6.81 -27.20 -7.30
CA GLY A 75 -5.58 -27.03 -8.07
C GLY A 75 -5.34 -25.62 -8.60
N TRP A 76 -6.18 -24.67 -8.21
CA TRP A 76 -6.05 -23.24 -8.51
C TRP A 76 -6.00 -22.42 -7.23
N THR A 77 -5.47 -21.23 -7.32
CA THR A 77 -5.39 -20.31 -6.21
C THR A 77 -5.44 -18.88 -6.72
N TRP A 78 -5.61 -17.93 -5.80
CA TRP A 78 -5.61 -16.54 -6.19
C TRP A 78 -4.28 -16.19 -6.85
N GLY A 79 -4.37 -15.39 -7.89
CA GLY A 79 -3.22 -14.76 -8.47
C GLY A 79 -2.81 -13.54 -7.65
N SER A 80 -2.30 -12.54 -8.29
CA SER A 80 -2.05 -11.25 -7.67
C SER A 80 -3.36 -10.64 -7.17
N VAL A 81 -3.43 -10.14 -5.92
CA VAL A 81 -4.62 -9.45 -5.44
C VAL A 81 -4.37 -7.94 -5.45
N GLY A 82 -5.11 -7.24 -6.34
CA GLY A 82 -4.95 -5.81 -6.52
C GLY A 82 -5.53 -4.98 -5.39
N ALA A 83 -6.71 -5.35 -4.89
CA ALA A 83 -7.40 -4.52 -3.93
C ALA A 83 -8.33 -5.29 -2.98
N VAL A 84 -8.52 -4.67 -1.81
CA VAL A 84 -9.48 -5.05 -0.78
C VAL A 84 -10.15 -3.77 -0.25
N PHE A 85 -11.44 -3.86 0.04
CA PHE A 85 -12.21 -2.79 0.69
C PHE A 85 -13.19 -3.38 1.69
N ALA A 86 -13.02 -3.06 2.97
CA ALA A 86 -13.90 -3.49 4.03
C ALA A 86 -15.09 -2.52 4.14
N GLU A 87 -16.22 -2.83 3.58
CA GLU A 87 -17.47 -2.08 3.74
C GLU A 87 -17.98 -2.18 5.17
N SER A 88 -17.95 -3.37 5.73
CA SER A 88 -18.28 -3.67 7.11
C SER A 88 -17.54 -4.93 7.56
N PRO A 89 -17.56 -5.30 8.87
CA PRO A 89 -16.96 -6.56 9.31
C PRO A 89 -17.53 -7.82 8.62
N ASP A 90 -18.77 -7.73 8.12
CA ASP A 90 -19.46 -8.82 7.44
C ASP A 90 -19.43 -8.74 5.90
N ARG A 91 -18.81 -7.68 5.37
CA ARG A 91 -18.74 -7.48 3.92
C ARG A 91 -17.39 -6.88 3.52
N ILE A 92 -16.51 -7.76 3.07
CA ILE A 92 -15.17 -7.42 2.63
C ILE A 92 -15.09 -7.67 1.12
N TRP A 93 -15.04 -6.59 0.35
CA TRP A 93 -14.88 -6.62 -1.09
C TRP A 93 -13.45 -6.94 -1.46
N ILE A 94 -13.27 -7.87 -2.38
CA ILE A 94 -11.96 -8.29 -2.88
C ILE A 94 -11.98 -8.23 -4.40
N ALA A 95 -10.91 -7.68 -4.96
CA ALA A 95 -10.70 -7.65 -6.40
C ALA A 95 -9.34 -8.29 -6.71
N GLN A 96 -9.39 -9.48 -7.31
CA GLN A 96 -8.20 -10.24 -7.69
C GLN A 96 -7.96 -10.20 -9.20
N ARG A 97 -6.73 -10.44 -9.59
CA ARG A 97 -6.27 -10.40 -10.97
C ARG A 97 -6.35 -11.75 -11.68
N GLY A 98 -7.36 -12.53 -11.34
CA GLY A 98 -7.58 -13.88 -11.83
C GLY A 98 -6.81 -14.95 -11.06
N GLU A 99 -7.19 -16.20 -11.27
CA GLU A 99 -6.61 -17.36 -10.60
C GLU A 99 -5.42 -17.92 -11.38
N LEU A 100 -4.47 -18.49 -10.66
CA LEU A 100 -3.31 -19.17 -11.20
C LEU A 100 -3.31 -20.65 -10.78
N PRO A 101 -2.77 -21.56 -11.62
CA PRO A 101 -2.61 -22.95 -11.20
C PRO A 101 -1.64 -23.06 -10.03
N LEU A 102 -1.93 -23.94 -9.10
CA LEU A 102 -1.02 -24.24 -8.01
C LEU A 102 0.29 -24.84 -8.57
N PRO A 103 1.45 -24.38 -8.09
CA PRO A 103 2.70 -25.04 -8.42
C PRO A 103 2.68 -26.52 -8.02
N PRO A 104 3.37 -27.40 -8.73
CA PRO A 104 3.45 -28.81 -8.39
C PRO A 104 3.89 -29.02 -6.94
N GLY A 105 3.11 -29.80 -6.17
CA GLY A 105 3.39 -30.08 -4.77
C GLY A 105 2.98 -28.99 -3.76
N ALA A 106 2.52 -27.82 -4.23
CA ALA A 106 1.99 -26.79 -3.36
C ALA A 106 0.60 -27.19 -2.84
N LYS A 107 0.34 -26.87 -1.57
CA LYS A 107 -0.98 -27.01 -0.98
C LYS A 107 -1.79 -25.73 -1.18
N PRO A 108 -3.11 -25.82 -1.43
CA PRO A 108 -3.98 -24.65 -1.38
C PRO A 108 -3.78 -23.91 -0.05
N TRP A 109 -3.79 -22.59 -0.11
CA TRP A 109 -3.69 -21.74 1.10
C TRP A 109 -2.43 -21.95 1.95
N THR A 110 -1.37 -22.51 1.38
CA THR A 110 -0.08 -22.40 2.06
C THR A 110 0.34 -20.94 2.06
N PRO A 111 0.63 -20.36 3.22
CA PRO A 111 1.04 -18.94 3.33
C PRO A 111 2.34 -18.64 2.57
N TYR A 112 2.97 -19.66 2.01
CA TYR A 112 4.25 -19.58 1.29
C TYR A 112 4.14 -19.76 -0.22
N ALA A 113 2.95 -20.05 -0.72
CA ALA A 113 2.79 -20.11 -2.15
C ALA A 113 2.97 -18.71 -2.72
N MET A 114 4.21 -18.35 -2.93
CA MET A 114 4.54 -17.26 -3.82
C MET A 114 4.09 -17.68 -5.20
N LEU A 115 2.86 -17.35 -5.53
CA LEU A 115 2.24 -17.69 -6.81
C LEU A 115 2.77 -16.81 -7.94
N THR A 116 3.61 -15.88 -7.55
CA THR A 116 4.19 -14.90 -8.46
C THR A 116 5.70 -14.91 -8.28
N PRO A 117 6.48 -14.79 -9.36
CA PRO A 117 7.92 -14.67 -9.23
C PRO A 117 8.27 -13.57 -8.26
N SER A 118 9.24 -13.85 -7.44
CA SER A 118 9.82 -12.84 -6.58
C SER A 118 10.29 -11.64 -7.40
N ARG A 119 10.22 -10.48 -6.81
CA ARG A 119 10.83 -9.24 -7.29
C ARG A 119 12.26 -9.55 -7.78
N GLY A 120 12.52 -9.31 -9.04
CA GLY A 120 13.82 -9.63 -9.64
C GLY A 120 13.82 -10.80 -10.62
N SER A 121 12.67 -11.36 -10.97
CA SER A 121 12.61 -12.19 -12.15
C SER A 121 13.04 -11.35 -13.35
N ALA A 122 13.86 -11.91 -14.20
CA ALA A 122 14.49 -11.24 -15.35
C ALA A 122 13.51 -10.60 -16.36
N THR A 123 12.23 -10.58 -16.05
CA THR A 123 11.16 -10.05 -16.89
C THR A 123 10.65 -8.68 -16.46
N GLY A 124 11.14 -8.13 -15.34
CA GLY A 124 10.79 -6.78 -14.89
C GLY A 124 9.31 -6.57 -14.50
N ASN A 125 8.52 -7.61 -14.47
CA ASN A 125 7.09 -7.56 -14.17
C ASN A 125 6.83 -8.17 -12.80
N ASP A 126 7.09 -7.37 -11.79
CA ASP A 126 7.12 -7.77 -10.39
C ASP A 126 5.76 -8.04 -9.74
N ASP A 127 4.67 -7.85 -10.46
CA ASP A 127 3.33 -8.03 -9.93
C ASP A 127 2.74 -9.41 -10.21
N GLY A 128 3.60 -10.35 -10.48
CA GLY A 128 3.25 -11.73 -10.74
C GLY A 128 2.49 -11.97 -12.04
N LEU A 129 2.42 -10.96 -12.84
CA LEU A 129 1.74 -11.02 -14.11
C LEU A 129 2.72 -11.14 -15.24
N GLY A 130 3.98 -11.40 -14.86
CA GLY A 130 5.10 -11.42 -15.75
C GLY A 130 4.68 -11.59 -17.15
N ALA A 131 4.96 -10.62 -17.98
CA ALA A 131 4.94 -10.77 -19.41
C ALA A 131 3.78 -11.61 -19.99
N THR A 132 2.55 -11.43 -19.49
CA THR A 132 1.38 -11.95 -20.22
C THR A 132 1.29 -11.36 -21.62
N CYS A 133 2.12 -10.35 -21.90
CA CYS A 133 2.16 -9.61 -23.15
C CYS A 133 3.43 -9.78 -23.95
N GLU A 134 4.45 -10.41 -23.46
CA GLU A 134 5.71 -10.65 -24.17
C GLU A 134 5.68 -12.01 -24.89
N PRO A 135 6.05 -12.08 -26.10
CA PRO A 135 5.36 -12.46 -27.34
C PRO A 135 4.47 -13.71 -27.22
N ALA A 136 4.44 -14.36 -26.07
CA ALA A 136 3.47 -15.40 -25.68
C ALA A 136 3.40 -15.54 -24.16
N PRO A 137 2.26 -15.93 -23.58
CA PRO A 137 2.18 -16.25 -22.15
C PRO A 137 3.24 -17.29 -21.79
N LYS A 138 3.98 -17.08 -20.71
CA LYS A 138 4.91 -18.08 -20.22
C LYS A 138 4.12 -19.32 -19.81
N ARG A 139 4.54 -20.46 -20.27
CA ARG A 139 3.93 -21.74 -19.95
C ARG A 139 3.87 -21.93 -18.41
N GLY A 140 2.70 -22.26 -17.89
CA GLY A 140 2.46 -22.36 -16.46
C GLY A 140 2.00 -21.05 -15.80
N TRP A 141 1.72 -20.04 -16.58
CA TRP A 141 1.19 -18.74 -16.16
C TRP A 141 -0.17 -18.47 -16.79
N GLU A 142 -0.83 -19.52 -17.22
CA GLU A 142 -2.20 -19.48 -17.72
C GLU A 142 -3.10 -18.98 -16.60
N ARG A 143 -3.59 -17.76 -16.78
CA ARG A 143 -4.51 -17.14 -15.84
C ARG A 143 -5.93 -17.46 -16.24
N ARG A 144 -6.74 -17.75 -15.23
CA ARG A 144 -8.16 -17.91 -15.35
C ARG A 144 -8.88 -16.74 -14.68
N TYR A 145 -9.69 -16.02 -15.44
CA TYR A 145 -10.47 -14.90 -14.88
C TYR A 145 -11.77 -15.43 -14.30
N HIS A 146 -11.67 -15.96 -13.08
CA HIS A 146 -12.78 -16.39 -12.25
C HIS A 146 -12.66 -15.70 -10.90
N HIS A 147 -13.79 -15.43 -10.26
CA HIS A 147 -13.83 -14.77 -8.97
C HIS A 147 -13.03 -13.46 -8.98
N VAL A 148 -13.18 -12.64 -10.04
CA VAL A 148 -12.40 -11.40 -10.17
C VAL A 148 -12.86 -10.36 -9.15
N ILE A 149 -14.18 -10.25 -8.95
CA ILE A 149 -14.79 -9.37 -7.94
C ILE A 149 -15.72 -10.20 -7.08
N PHE A 150 -15.49 -10.20 -5.78
CA PHE A 150 -16.31 -10.93 -4.82
C PHE A 150 -16.30 -10.32 -3.43
N VAL A 151 -17.21 -10.75 -2.59
CA VAL A 151 -17.36 -10.32 -1.20
C VAL A 151 -17.29 -11.53 -0.29
N VAL A 152 -16.55 -11.41 0.78
CA VAL A 152 -16.53 -12.39 1.86
C VAL A 152 -17.07 -11.77 3.15
N ASP A 153 -17.60 -12.63 4.04
CA ASP A 153 -18.06 -12.24 5.36
C ASP A 153 -16.91 -12.17 6.40
N ARG A 154 -17.27 -11.91 7.66
CA ARG A 154 -16.31 -11.85 8.77
C ARG A 154 -15.54 -13.16 9.00
N ALA A 155 -16.14 -14.29 8.66
CA ALA A 155 -15.51 -15.61 8.73
C ALA A 155 -14.65 -15.93 7.50
N GLY A 156 -14.71 -15.08 6.47
CA GLY A 156 -14.01 -15.25 5.21
C GLY A 156 -14.75 -16.10 4.19
N ALA A 157 -16.01 -16.46 4.44
CA ALA A 157 -16.83 -17.21 3.50
C ALA A 157 -17.34 -16.34 2.38
N LEU A 158 -17.37 -16.85 1.15
CA LEU A 158 -17.91 -16.15 -0.01
C LEU A 158 -19.41 -15.91 0.16
N VAL A 159 -19.85 -14.64 0.10
CA VAL A 159 -21.27 -14.24 0.24
C VAL A 159 -21.84 -13.56 -1.00
N GLN A 160 -20.97 -13.04 -1.88
CA GLN A 160 -21.38 -12.42 -3.14
C GLN A 160 -20.24 -12.51 -4.16
N GLN A 161 -20.57 -12.64 -5.42
CA GLN A 161 -19.61 -12.57 -6.52
C GLN A 161 -20.26 -12.01 -7.78
N TRP A 162 -19.45 -11.46 -8.69
CA TRP A 162 -19.91 -10.89 -9.95
C TRP A 162 -19.29 -11.58 -11.17
N PRO A 163 -19.58 -12.87 -11.41
CA PRO A 163 -18.97 -13.63 -12.50
C PRO A 163 -19.32 -13.07 -13.90
N GLN A 164 -20.47 -12.39 -14.02
CA GLN A 164 -20.87 -11.71 -15.26
C GLN A 164 -19.89 -10.61 -15.70
N HIS A 165 -19.01 -10.14 -14.80
CA HIS A 165 -18.01 -9.11 -15.08
C HIS A 165 -16.60 -9.64 -15.25
N ASP A 166 -16.35 -10.93 -15.02
CA ASP A 166 -15.00 -11.50 -15.17
C ASP A 166 -14.40 -11.21 -16.56
N ALA A 167 -15.23 -11.27 -17.61
CA ALA A 167 -14.81 -10.98 -18.97
C ALA A 167 -14.38 -9.50 -19.21
N LEU A 168 -14.83 -8.55 -18.39
CA LEU A 168 -14.39 -7.15 -18.52
C LEU A 168 -12.89 -7.02 -18.22
N PHE A 169 -12.36 -7.85 -17.33
CA PHE A 169 -10.98 -7.83 -16.86
C PHE A 169 -10.10 -8.82 -17.64
N ALA A 170 -10.71 -9.73 -18.37
CA ALA A 170 -10.00 -10.72 -19.19
C ALA A 170 -9.43 -10.05 -20.44
N ALA A 171 -8.12 -10.08 -20.57
CA ALA A 171 -7.43 -9.67 -21.79
C ALA A 171 -6.09 -10.40 -21.87
N PRO A 172 -5.57 -10.69 -23.08
CA PRO A 172 -4.28 -11.37 -23.27
C PRO A 172 -3.15 -10.68 -22.51
N CYS A 173 -3.23 -9.36 -22.38
CA CYS A 173 -2.29 -8.51 -21.67
C CYS A 173 -2.88 -7.87 -20.42
N GLY A 174 -4.09 -8.25 -20.03
CA GLY A 174 -4.77 -7.71 -18.86
C GLY A 174 -4.17 -8.23 -17.58
N ARG A 175 -4.12 -7.36 -16.57
CA ARG A 175 -3.79 -7.76 -15.21
C ARG A 175 -5.02 -8.09 -14.40
N GLY A 176 -6.14 -7.51 -14.78
CA GLY A 176 -7.33 -7.45 -13.96
C GLY A 176 -7.30 -6.25 -13.00
N PRO A 177 -8.23 -6.20 -12.03
CA PRO A 177 -8.47 -5.00 -11.24
C PRO A 177 -7.27 -4.58 -10.39
N HIS A 178 -7.05 -3.26 -10.38
CA HIS A 178 -6.03 -2.59 -9.60
C HIS A 178 -6.56 -2.05 -8.28
N LYS A 179 -7.79 -1.52 -8.28
CA LYS A 179 -8.42 -0.89 -7.12
C LYS A 179 -9.91 -1.21 -7.07
N ILE A 180 -10.44 -1.32 -5.86
CA ILE A 180 -11.86 -1.34 -5.57
C ILE A 180 -12.13 -0.39 -4.41
N LYS A 181 -13.12 0.50 -4.55
CA LYS A 181 -13.52 1.48 -3.52
C LYS A 181 -15.00 1.84 -3.64
N MET A 182 -15.53 2.38 -2.56
CA MET A 182 -16.82 3.05 -2.52
C MET A 182 -16.63 4.51 -2.08
N ASN A 183 -17.45 5.40 -2.64
CA ASN A 183 -17.49 6.78 -2.21
C ASN A 183 -18.09 6.87 -0.79
N PRO A 184 -17.38 7.43 0.20
CA PRO A 184 -17.87 7.52 1.57
C PRO A 184 -19.07 8.45 1.75
N TYR A 185 -19.43 9.22 0.73
CA TYR A 185 -20.55 10.16 0.72
C TYR A 185 -21.73 9.71 -0.14
N ASP A 186 -21.62 8.52 -0.76
CA ASP A 186 -22.63 7.99 -1.68
C ASP A 186 -23.62 7.08 -0.95
N PRO A 187 -24.90 7.49 -0.78
CA PRO A 187 -25.91 6.67 -0.12
C PRO A 187 -26.26 5.40 -0.91
N GLU A 188 -26.05 5.40 -2.23
CA GLU A 188 -26.34 4.25 -3.09
C GLU A 188 -25.21 3.23 -3.07
N LYS A 189 -24.07 3.56 -2.46
CA LYS A 189 -22.91 2.68 -2.31
C LYS A 189 -22.40 2.11 -3.61
N HIS A 190 -22.28 2.93 -4.64
CA HIS A 190 -21.70 2.48 -5.88
C HIS A 190 -20.26 1.97 -5.68
N VAL A 191 -19.95 0.89 -6.38
CA VAL A 191 -18.66 0.23 -6.33
C VAL A 191 -17.82 0.67 -7.53
N TRP A 192 -16.65 1.24 -7.25
CA TRP A 192 -15.72 1.69 -8.27
C TRP A 192 -14.57 0.68 -8.39
N VAL A 193 -14.30 0.23 -9.62
CA VAL A 193 -13.26 -0.75 -9.91
C VAL A 193 -12.38 -0.22 -11.03
N PHE A 194 -11.08 -0.25 -10.79
CA PHE A 194 -10.05 0.23 -11.71
C PHE A 194 -9.35 -0.94 -12.38
N ASP A 195 -9.18 -0.89 -13.68
CA ASP A 195 -8.23 -1.72 -14.39
C ASP A 195 -7.15 -0.83 -15.01
N ASP A 196 -5.99 -0.80 -14.37
CA ASP A 196 -4.89 0.05 -14.81
C ASP A 196 -4.34 -0.38 -16.16
N GLN A 197 -4.26 -1.68 -16.42
CA GLN A 197 -3.69 -2.20 -17.66
C GLN A 197 -4.62 -2.02 -18.87
N LEU A 198 -5.92 -2.02 -18.63
CA LEU A 198 -6.92 -1.75 -19.65
C LEU A 198 -7.31 -0.27 -19.74
N HIS A 199 -6.67 0.60 -18.93
CA HIS A 199 -6.83 2.05 -18.96
C HIS A 199 -8.26 2.53 -18.68
N VAL A 200 -9.01 1.82 -17.84
CA VAL A 200 -10.45 2.02 -17.66
C VAL A 200 -10.86 1.94 -16.20
N ILE A 201 -11.93 2.66 -15.88
CA ILE A 201 -12.55 2.68 -14.56
C ILE A 201 -14.04 2.39 -14.74
N TYR A 202 -14.55 1.44 -13.98
CA TYR A 202 -15.95 1.05 -13.97
C TYR A 202 -16.63 1.50 -12.68
N LYS A 203 -17.85 2.01 -12.77
CA LYS A 203 -18.75 2.27 -11.65
C LYS A 203 -19.94 1.35 -11.77
N PHE A 204 -20.18 0.57 -10.74
CA PHE A 204 -21.30 -0.35 -10.65
C PHE A 204 -22.26 0.10 -9.54
N THR A 205 -23.54 -0.22 -9.69
CA THR A 205 -24.47 -0.22 -8.58
C THR A 205 -24.06 -1.28 -7.54
N TYR A 206 -24.66 -1.22 -6.36
CA TYR A 206 -24.33 -2.16 -5.27
C TYR A 206 -24.66 -3.62 -5.60
N ASP A 207 -25.63 -3.84 -6.49
CA ASP A 207 -26.01 -5.18 -6.99
C ASP A 207 -25.21 -5.63 -8.23
N GLY A 208 -24.29 -4.78 -8.72
CA GLY A 208 -23.38 -5.13 -9.80
C GLY A 208 -23.83 -4.70 -11.20
N THR A 209 -24.81 -3.81 -11.35
CA THR A 209 -25.13 -3.24 -12.66
C THR A 209 -24.09 -2.19 -13.04
N LEU A 210 -23.47 -2.31 -14.21
CA LEU A 210 -22.53 -1.30 -14.72
C LEU A 210 -23.28 -0.02 -15.13
N VAL A 211 -22.95 1.12 -14.49
CA VAL A 211 -23.65 2.41 -14.71
C VAL A 211 -22.77 3.49 -15.32
N LEU A 212 -21.44 3.38 -15.18
CA LEU A 212 -20.52 4.35 -15.78
C LEU A 212 -19.20 3.66 -16.14
N THR A 213 -18.64 4.06 -17.26
CA THR A 213 -17.28 3.71 -17.67
C THR A 213 -16.52 4.99 -17.98
N LEU A 214 -15.39 5.20 -17.29
CA LEU A 214 -14.44 6.27 -17.59
C LEU A 214 -13.20 5.67 -18.26
N GLY A 215 -12.71 6.33 -19.30
CA GLY A 215 -11.65 5.81 -20.15
C GLY A 215 -12.20 4.97 -21.31
N THR A 216 -11.30 4.55 -22.18
CA THR A 216 -11.61 3.65 -23.31
C THR A 216 -10.80 2.38 -23.14
N ARG A 217 -11.49 1.25 -22.98
CA ARG A 217 -10.86 -0.05 -22.71
C ARG A 217 -9.78 -0.39 -23.74
N GLY A 218 -8.57 -0.61 -23.26
CA GLY A 218 -7.40 -0.95 -24.07
C GLY A 218 -6.75 0.24 -24.79
N GLN A 219 -7.24 1.47 -24.61
CA GLN A 219 -6.68 2.67 -25.23
C GLN A 219 -6.08 3.57 -24.17
N ARG A 220 -4.77 3.75 -24.23
CA ARG A 220 -4.05 4.66 -23.34
C ARG A 220 -3.97 6.06 -23.92
N GLY A 221 -3.97 7.06 -23.06
CA GLY A 221 -3.77 8.44 -23.48
C GLY A 221 -4.10 9.44 -22.38
N ARG A 222 -4.04 10.71 -22.74
CA ARG A 222 -4.38 11.84 -21.86
C ARG A 222 -5.26 12.81 -22.64
N ASP A 223 -6.54 12.52 -22.73
CA ASP A 223 -7.50 13.32 -23.48
C ASP A 223 -8.73 13.63 -22.63
N ALA A 224 -8.76 14.80 -22.03
CA ALA A 224 -9.91 15.42 -21.33
C ALA A 224 -10.83 14.42 -20.58
N GLY A 225 -10.23 13.51 -19.82
CA GLY A 225 -10.97 12.48 -19.07
C GLY A 225 -11.52 11.32 -19.89
N ARG A 226 -11.40 11.34 -21.23
CA ARG A 226 -11.82 10.23 -22.10
C ARG A 226 -10.79 9.12 -22.19
N LEU A 227 -9.51 9.44 -21.97
CA LEU A 227 -8.41 8.48 -21.98
C LEU A 227 -7.58 8.63 -20.72
N PHE A 228 -7.13 7.51 -20.18
CA PHE A 228 -6.18 7.40 -19.10
C PHE A 228 -4.94 6.63 -19.54
N ASP A 229 -3.84 6.79 -18.81
CA ASP A 229 -2.68 5.93 -18.99
C ASP A 229 -2.36 5.23 -17.67
N ARG A 230 -3.13 4.17 -17.40
CA ARG A 230 -3.05 3.29 -16.24
C ARG A 230 -3.51 3.96 -14.94
N PRO A 231 -4.82 4.29 -14.82
CA PRO A 231 -5.39 4.90 -13.61
C PRO A 231 -5.30 3.95 -12.41
N THR A 232 -5.06 4.49 -11.22
CA THR A 232 -4.66 3.70 -10.06
C THR A 232 -5.57 3.81 -8.85
N ASP A 233 -6.12 5.00 -8.54
CA ASP A 233 -6.93 5.21 -7.34
C ASP A 233 -7.86 6.42 -7.49
N ILE A 234 -8.80 6.58 -6.55
CA ILE A 234 -9.82 7.64 -6.52
C ILE A 234 -10.06 8.13 -5.09
N ALA A 235 -10.36 9.43 -4.97
CA ALA A 235 -10.83 10.03 -3.72
C ALA A 235 -11.93 11.06 -4.01
N TRP A 236 -12.83 11.27 -3.05
CA TRP A 236 -14.02 12.09 -3.20
C TRP A 236 -14.09 13.21 -2.17
N LEU A 237 -14.71 14.33 -2.57
CA LEU A 237 -15.19 15.36 -1.68
C LEU A 237 -16.66 15.09 -1.30
N PRO A 238 -17.16 15.71 -0.21
CA PRO A 238 -18.56 15.52 0.23
C PRO A 238 -19.61 15.90 -0.79
N ASP A 239 -19.31 16.80 -1.72
CA ASP A 239 -20.22 17.23 -2.80
C ASP A 239 -20.28 16.25 -3.97
N GLY A 240 -19.52 15.14 -3.89
CA GLY A 240 -19.42 14.12 -4.92
C GLY A 240 -18.34 14.39 -5.98
N THR A 241 -17.70 15.56 -5.99
CA THR A 241 -16.51 15.83 -6.80
C THR A 241 -15.45 14.79 -6.49
N PHE A 242 -14.76 14.26 -7.52
CA PHE A 242 -13.74 13.25 -7.30
C PHE A 242 -12.46 13.48 -8.10
N PHE A 243 -11.40 12.83 -7.62
CA PHE A 243 -10.06 12.92 -8.19
C PHE A 243 -9.53 11.53 -8.49
N ILE A 244 -8.97 11.36 -9.68
CA ILE A 244 -8.35 10.12 -10.14
C ILE A 244 -6.85 10.32 -10.24
N SER A 245 -6.08 9.46 -9.58
CA SER A 245 -4.65 9.30 -9.84
C SER A 245 -4.47 8.50 -11.11
N ASP A 246 -3.98 9.16 -12.18
CA ASP A 246 -3.70 8.52 -13.48
C ASP A 246 -2.20 8.25 -13.55
N GLY A 247 -1.82 7.07 -13.11
CA GLY A 247 -0.57 6.78 -12.49
C GLY A 247 0.57 6.24 -13.30
N TYR A 248 0.63 4.99 -13.68
CA TYR A 248 1.88 4.39 -14.21
C TYR A 248 2.42 5.06 -15.47
N GLY A 249 1.57 5.60 -16.32
CA GLY A 249 1.97 6.32 -17.52
C GLY A 249 1.38 7.73 -17.62
N GLY A 250 0.24 7.98 -17.01
CA GLY A 250 -0.50 9.25 -17.11
C GLY A 250 0.15 10.44 -16.41
N THR A 251 0.93 10.20 -15.36
CA THR A 251 1.66 11.23 -14.59
C THR A 251 0.82 12.46 -14.22
N ARG A 252 -0.44 12.23 -13.81
CA ARG A 252 -1.37 13.31 -13.47
C ARG A 252 -2.38 12.91 -12.40
N VAL A 253 -3.04 13.93 -11.85
CA VAL A 253 -4.32 13.82 -11.15
C VAL A 253 -5.39 14.47 -12.00
N ALA A 254 -6.51 13.80 -12.22
CA ALA A 254 -7.64 14.31 -12.98
C ALA A 254 -8.86 14.51 -12.08
N LYS A 255 -9.49 15.68 -12.15
CA LYS A 255 -10.66 16.08 -11.35
C LYS A 255 -11.92 16.00 -12.20
N PHE A 256 -12.98 15.47 -11.60
CA PHE A 256 -14.29 15.29 -12.21
C PHE A 256 -15.38 15.81 -11.28
N ASP A 257 -16.51 16.21 -11.84
CA ASP A 257 -17.72 16.42 -11.06
C ASP A 257 -18.38 15.08 -10.65
N LYS A 258 -19.43 15.15 -9.83
CA LYS A 258 -20.16 13.98 -9.33
C LYS A 258 -20.75 13.08 -10.44
N ASP A 259 -20.99 13.63 -11.62
CA ASP A 259 -21.62 12.95 -12.76
C ASP A 259 -20.56 12.36 -13.74
N GLY A 260 -19.28 12.56 -13.44
CA GLY A 260 -18.16 12.06 -14.23
C GLY A 260 -17.73 12.99 -15.38
N THR A 261 -18.17 14.27 -15.36
CA THR A 261 -17.69 15.27 -16.31
C THR A 261 -16.29 15.73 -15.91
N PHE A 262 -15.38 15.70 -16.85
CA PHE A 262 -14.00 16.18 -16.64
C PHE A 262 -13.98 17.68 -16.36
N LEU A 263 -13.28 18.10 -15.32
CA LEU A 263 -13.14 19.50 -14.93
C LEU A 263 -11.74 20.04 -15.21
N MET A 264 -10.70 19.35 -14.76
CA MET A 264 -9.31 19.76 -14.95
C MET A 264 -8.34 18.60 -14.64
N ASP A 265 -7.10 18.75 -15.03
CA ASP A 265 -6.02 17.89 -14.54
C ASP A 265 -4.74 18.72 -14.27
N TRP A 266 -3.82 18.13 -13.49
CA TRP A 266 -2.49 18.68 -13.27
C TRP A 266 -1.47 17.56 -13.13
N GLY A 267 -0.22 17.90 -13.36
CA GLY A 267 0.92 17.00 -13.30
C GLY A 267 1.59 16.75 -14.64
N ALA A 268 2.85 16.39 -14.56
CA ALA A 268 3.70 16.11 -15.71
C ALA A 268 4.79 15.09 -15.33
N PRO A 269 5.42 14.42 -16.31
CA PRO A 269 6.66 13.71 -16.05
C PRO A 269 7.76 14.69 -15.62
N PRO A 270 8.78 14.24 -14.85
CA PRO A 270 9.84 15.11 -14.41
C PRO A 270 10.65 15.67 -15.58
N LYS A 271 10.98 16.97 -15.53
CA LYS A 271 11.90 17.61 -16.46
C LYS A 271 13.34 17.15 -16.26
N ASP A 272 13.68 16.92 -15.00
CA ASP A 272 14.93 16.29 -14.59
C ASP A 272 14.62 15.09 -13.70
N ALA A 273 14.85 13.88 -14.22
CA ALA A 273 14.59 12.66 -13.49
C ALA A 273 15.46 12.48 -12.23
N SER A 274 16.59 13.16 -12.14
CA SER A 274 17.48 13.11 -10.97
C SER A 274 17.05 14.06 -9.85
N ASN A 275 16.27 15.10 -10.19
CA ASN A 275 15.77 16.09 -9.23
C ASN A 275 14.33 16.53 -9.55
N PRO A 276 13.34 15.65 -9.36
CA PRO A 276 11.95 15.93 -9.70
C PRO A 276 11.36 16.98 -8.76
N GLY A 277 10.85 18.07 -9.36
CA GLY A 277 10.20 19.16 -8.66
C GLY A 277 8.78 18.82 -8.15
N PRO A 278 8.10 19.80 -7.54
CA PRO A 278 6.67 19.74 -7.27
C PRO A 278 5.86 19.52 -8.55
N ASN A 279 4.75 18.79 -8.44
CA ASN A 279 3.87 18.51 -9.58
C ASN A 279 4.52 17.69 -10.72
N GLU A 280 5.68 17.11 -10.48
CA GLU A 280 6.35 16.17 -11.37
C GLU A 280 6.26 14.77 -10.80
N TRP A 281 5.88 13.78 -11.62
CA TRP A 281 5.49 12.45 -11.16
C TRP A 281 6.25 11.34 -11.89
N ASN A 282 6.58 10.29 -11.14
CA ASN A 282 7.02 9.04 -11.76
C ASN A 282 5.88 8.00 -11.79
N THR A 283 5.19 7.81 -10.68
CA THR A 283 4.03 6.91 -10.61
C THR A 283 3.04 7.46 -9.60
N VAL A 284 1.96 8.07 -10.09
CA VAL A 284 0.85 8.55 -9.25
C VAL A 284 0.03 7.33 -8.86
N HIS A 285 0.17 6.81 -7.63
CA HIS A 285 -0.31 5.46 -7.32
C HIS A 285 -1.50 5.40 -6.37
N SER A 286 -1.67 6.36 -5.50
CA SER A 286 -2.79 6.41 -4.57
C SER A 286 -3.11 7.85 -4.19
N ILE A 287 -4.36 8.13 -3.84
CA ILE A 287 -4.86 9.45 -3.47
C ILE A 287 -5.83 9.36 -2.30
N ALA A 288 -5.69 10.28 -1.33
CA ALA A 288 -6.61 10.45 -0.21
C ALA A 288 -6.83 11.94 0.06
N ILE A 289 -7.95 12.28 0.71
CA ILE A 289 -8.33 13.66 1.03
C ILE A 289 -8.55 13.76 2.54
N SER A 290 -7.98 14.79 3.18
CA SER A 290 -8.18 15.12 4.59
C SER A 290 -9.46 15.96 4.79
N ASP A 291 -9.90 16.09 6.05
CA ASP A 291 -11.09 16.85 6.39
C ASP A 291 -10.97 18.34 6.02
N ASP A 292 -9.75 18.88 6.01
CA ASP A 292 -9.44 20.25 5.55
C ASP A 292 -9.24 20.33 4.02
N ARG A 293 -9.69 19.32 3.26
CA ARG A 293 -9.74 19.25 1.79
C ARG A 293 -8.36 19.27 1.12
N ARG A 294 -7.28 18.92 1.82
CA ARG A 294 -5.98 18.67 1.21
C ARG A 294 -5.92 17.28 0.57
N LEU A 295 -5.37 17.21 -0.62
CA LEU A 295 -5.14 15.98 -1.35
C LEU A 295 -3.73 15.49 -1.09
N PHE A 296 -3.61 14.28 -0.57
CA PHE A 296 -2.35 13.57 -0.34
C PHE A 296 -2.19 12.53 -1.44
N ILE A 297 -1.12 12.64 -2.21
CA ILE A 297 -0.95 11.87 -3.43
C ILE A 297 0.39 11.16 -3.39
N VAL A 298 0.35 9.85 -3.53
CA VAL A 298 1.55 9.00 -3.56
C VAL A 298 2.24 9.13 -4.91
N ASP A 299 3.46 9.64 -4.90
CA ASP A 299 4.42 9.59 -6.01
C ASP A 299 5.39 8.42 -5.77
N ARG A 300 4.92 7.21 -6.12
CA ARG A 300 5.58 5.96 -5.75
C ARG A 300 7.00 5.85 -6.28
N GLY A 301 7.20 6.21 -7.54
CA GLY A 301 8.50 6.10 -8.19
C GLY A 301 9.55 7.03 -7.60
N HIS A 302 9.14 8.20 -7.09
CA HIS A 302 10.01 9.12 -6.38
C HIS A 302 10.00 8.93 -4.86
N ARG A 303 9.28 7.92 -4.33
CA ARG A 303 9.26 7.57 -2.90
C ARG A 303 8.85 8.74 -2.01
N ARG A 304 7.80 9.44 -2.40
CA ARG A 304 7.31 10.64 -1.72
C ARG A 304 5.80 10.75 -1.76
N ILE A 305 5.28 11.61 -0.91
CA ILE A 305 3.91 12.07 -0.92
C ILE A 305 3.94 13.56 -1.26
N GLN A 306 3.10 13.98 -2.19
CA GLN A 306 2.89 15.38 -2.52
C GLN A 306 1.49 15.81 -2.07
N VAL A 307 1.36 17.01 -1.54
CA VAL A 307 0.12 17.58 -1.01
C VAL A 307 -0.32 18.75 -1.87
N PHE A 308 -1.60 18.75 -2.23
CA PHE A 308 -2.24 19.79 -3.04
C PHE A 308 -3.54 20.22 -2.39
N ASP A 309 -4.03 21.40 -2.75
CA ASP A 309 -5.42 21.74 -2.55
C ASP A 309 -6.31 21.13 -3.64
N GLU A 310 -7.63 21.26 -3.47
CA GLU A 310 -8.62 20.74 -4.42
C GLU A 310 -8.64 21.43 -5.80
N HIS A 311 -7.84 22.49 -5.97
CA HIS A 311 -7.66 23.24 -7.22
C HIS A 311 -6.34 22.91 -7.91
N GLY A 312 -5.58 21.92 -7.38
CA GLY A 312 -4.31 21.48 -7.94
C GLY A 312 -3.12 22.40 -7.60
N LYS A 313 -3.26 23.30 -6.63
CA LYS A 313 -2.15 24.10 -6.13
C LYS A 313 -1.30 23.26 -5.19
N PHE A 314 -0.01 23.19 -5.48
CA PHE A 314 0.97 22.52 -4.61
C PHE A 314 1.05 23.22 -3.23
N LEU A 315 1.04 22.43 -2.18
CA LEU A 315 1.13 22.88 -0.80
C LEU A 315 2.40 22.40 -0.11
N ASP A 316 2.71 21.09 -0.21
CA ASP A 316 3.83 20.48 0.49
C ASP A 316 4.24 19.14 -0.14
N MET A 317 5.41 18.60 0.23
CA MET A 317 5.82 17.25 -0.10
C MET A 317 6.90 16.75 0.85
N TRP A 318 6.93 15.42 1.07
CA TRP A 318 7.97 14.77 1.86
C TRP A 318 8.31 13.37 1.34
N GLY A 319 9.55 12.94 1.58
CA GLY A 319 10.01 11.61 1.24
C GLY A 319 9.54 10.55 2.26
N THR A 320 9.20 9.37 1.78
CA THR A 320 8.79 8.23 2.63
C THR A 320 9.97 7.33 3.02
N GLY A 321 11.16 7.61 2.51
CA GLY A 321 12.41 6.91 2.84
C GLY A 321 13.08 6.23 1.64
N VAL A 322 14.39 6.06 1.73
CA VAL A 322 15.22 5.58 0.61
C VAL A 322 14.91 4.16 0.11
N ARG A 323 14.29 3.33 0.96
CA ARG A 323 13.86 1.97 0.61
C ARG A 323 12.35 1.86 0.45
N SER A 324 11.63 2.95 0.63
CA SER A 324 10.18 2.99 0.53
C SER A 324 9.73 2.81 -0.92
N SER A 325 8.57 2.23 -1.07
CA SER A 325 7.77 2.22 -2.29
C SER A 325 6.31 2.25 -1.82
N PRO A 326 5.77 3.43 -1.51
CA PRO A 326 4.41 3.53 -0.99
C PRO A 326 3.42 3.07 -2.06
N TYR A 327 2.62 2.05 -1.77
CA TYR A 327 1.68 1.50 -2.74
C TYR A 327 0.28 2.07 -2.53
N ALA A 328 -0.23 2.00 -1.31
CA ALA A 328 -1.54 2.51 -0.99
C ALA A 328 -1.49 3.32 0.30
N HIS A 329 -2.44 4.23 0.45
CA HIS A 329 -2.64 4.96 1.69
C HIS A 329 -4.10 5.35 1.85
N PHE A 330 -4.47 5.67 3.07
CA PHE A 330 -5.71 6.36 3.40
C PHE A 330 -5.47 7.32 4.58
N ILE A 331 -6.36 8.29 4.72
CA ILE A 331 -6.42 9.16 5.89
C ILE A 331 -7.56 8.68 6.76
N SER A 332 -7.23 8.33 8.00
CA SER A 332 -8.22 7.89 8.99
C SER A 332 -9.05 9.05 9.52
N THR A 333 -10.21 8.74 10.09
CA THR A 333 -11.13 9.73 10.67
C THR A 333 -10.50 10.55 11.82
N ASP A 334 -9.45 10.05 12.44
CA ASP A 334 -8.61 10.76 13.41
C ASP A 334 -7.44 11.52 12.77
N GLN A 335 -7.50 11.70 11.44
CA GLN A 335 -6.59 12.52 10.63
C GLN A 335 -5.11 12.11 10.70
N PHE A 336 -4.85 10.81 10.72
CA PHE A 336 -3.53 10.25 10.45
C PHE A 336 -3.47 9.60 9.07
N LEU A 337 -2.29 9.69 8.46
CA LEU A 337 -2.01 9.06 7.18
C LEU A 337 -1.40 7.68 7.42
N TRP A 338 -2.06 6.64 6.91
CA TRP A 338 -1.58 5.26 6.94
C TRP A 338 -1.17 4.79 5.56
N VAL A 339 0.02 4.21 5.46
CA VAL A 339 0.63 3.82 4.18
C VAL A 339 0.98 2.33 4.21
N ALA A 340 0.55 1.60 3.19
CA ALA A 340 1.07 0.27 2.88
C ALA A 340 2.31 0.45 2.00
N ASP A 341 3.47 0.13 2.54
CA ASP A 341 4.75 0.32 1.85
C ASP A 341 5.26 -1.02 1.29
N GLY A 342 5.18 -1.17 -0.03
CA GLY A 342 5.67 -2.35 -0.74
C GLY A 342 7.19 -2.40 -0.91
N GLY A 343 7.92 -1.33 -0.58
CA GLY A 343 9.39 -1.31 -0.60
C GLY A 343 9.99 -1.91 0.66
N THR A 344 9.47 -1.54 1.81
CA THR A 344 9.91 -2.03 3.12
C THR A 344 9.04 -3.17 3.66
N MET A 345 7.92 -3.48 2.99
CA MET A 345 6.93 -4.46 3.45
C MET A 345 6.39 -4.12 4.84
N ARG A 346 5.96 -2.85 5.02
CA ARG A 346 5.50 -2.32 6.31
C ARG A 346 4.26 -1.48 6.16
N MET A 347 3.54 -1.37 7.27
CA MET A 347 2.51 -0.36 7.48
C MET A 347 3.14 0.83 8.20
N LEU A 348 3.00 2.03 7.65
CA LEU A 348 3.61 3.26 8.16
C LEU A 348 2.53 4.25 8.55
N LYS A 349 2.73 4.98 9.66
CA LYS A 349 1.86 6.05 10.16
C LYS A 349 2.59 7.37 10.12
N TYR A 350 1.93 8.39 9.57
CA TYR A 350 2.40 9.78 9.55
C TYR A 350 1.31 10.70 10.10
N ASP A 351 1.71 11.85 10.62
CA ASP A 351 0.78 12.97 10.74
C ASP A 351 0.59 13.65 9.35
N LEU A 352 -0.38 14.56 9.26
CA LEU A 352 -0.68 15.25 8.00
C LEU A 352 0.34 16.36 7.63
N ASN A 353 1.41 16.51 8.40
CA ASN A 353 2.56 17.37 8.10
C ASN A 353 3.79 16.54 7.69
N GLY A 354 3.61 15.24 7.48
CA GLY A 354 4.67 14.35 6.99
C GLY A 354 5.62 13.82 8.04
N ARG A 355 5.36 14.07 9.35
CA ARG A 355 6.18 13.51 10.41
C ARG A 355 5.87 12.01 10.56
N PHE A 356 6.88 11.18 10.42
CA PHE A 356 6.78 9.75 10.71
C PHE A 356 6.53 9.52 12.21
N LEU A 357 5.51 8.73 12.52
CA LEU A 357 5.10 8.46 13.89
C LEU A 357 5.37 7.01 14.30
N TYR A 358 5.05 6.06 13.42
CA TYR A 358 5.09 4.65 13.72
C TYR A 358 5.16 3.79 12.46
N GLY A 359 5.73 2.60 12.58
CA GLY A 359 5.71 1.61 11.50
C GLY A 359 5.93 0.21 12.04
N TRP A 360 5.28 -0.76 11.42
CA TRP A 360 5.37 -2.16 11.78
C TRP A 360 5.27 -3.07 10.55
N GLY A 361 5.59 -4.34 10.74
CA GLY A 361 5.60 -5.34 9.69
C GLY A 361 6.98 -5.63 9.15
N GLY A 362 7.07 -6.64 8.32
CA GLY A 362 8.30 -7.09 7.69
C GLY A 362 8.02 -7.99 6.49
N PRO A 363 9.02 -8.19 5.62
CA PRO A 363 8.90 -9.02 4.43
C PRO A 363 8.78 -10.50 4.79
N GLY A 364 7.93 -11.21 4.06
CA GLY A 364 7.84 -12.67 4.15
C GLY A 364 6.51 -13.23 3.70
N GLY A 365 6.40 -14.56 3.71
CA GLY A 365 5.21 -15.30 3.32
C GLY A 365 4.39 -15.83 4.49
N GLN A 366 4.88 -15.72 5.73
CA GLN A 366 4.16 -16.20 6.91
C GLN A 366 2.92 -15.33 7.20
N PRO A 367 1.90 -15.85 7.90
CA PRO A 367 0.86 -15.01 8.46
C PRO A 367 1.46 -13.87 9.29
N GLY A 368 1.02 -12.64 9.04
CA GLY A 368 1.53 -11.44 9.70
C GLY A 368 2.72 -10.77 9.02
N GLN A 369 3.41 -11.46 8.11
CA GLN A 369 4.41 -10.86 7.24
C GLN A 369 3.78 -10.41 5.92
N PHE A 370 4.42 -9.49 5.19
CA PHE A 370 3.90 -8.93 3.96
C PHE A 370 4.74 -9.30 2.75
N ASN A 371 4.05 -9.49 1.61
CA ASN A 371 4.68 -9.69 0.32
C ASN A 371 3.98 -8.88 -0.76
N GLY A 372 4.38 -7.61 -0.89
CA GLY A 372 3.78 -6.62 -1.77
C GLY A 372 2.40 -6.14 -1.28
N PRO A 373 2.29 -5.53 -0.06
CA PRO A 373 1.04 -4.99 0.44
C PRO A 373 0.60 -3.83 -0.45
N HIS A 374 -0.42 -4.07 -1.29
CA HIS A 374 -0.82 -3.17 -2.37
C HIS A 374 -2.08 -2.38 -2.05
N SER A 375 -2.92 -2.90 -1.18
CA SER A 375 -4.13 -2.24 -0.70
C SER A 375 -4.30 -2.53 0.77
N LEU A 376 -4.85 -1.58 1.51
CA LEU A 376 -5.18 -1.72 2.92
C LEU A 376 -6.53 -1.05 3.20
N THR A 377 -7.24 -1.55 4.19
CA THR A 377 -8.52 -1.02 4.66
C THR A 377 -8.78 -1.49 6.08
N VAL A 378 -9.65 -0.79 6.82
CA VAL A 378 -9.99 -1.10 8.21
C VAL A 378 -11.51 -1.16 8.34
N ASP A 379 -12.07 -2.17 8.98
CA ASP A 379 -13.51 -2.25 9.26
C ASP A 379 -13.89 -1.50 10.57
N GLN A 380 -15.20 -1.46 10.89
CA GLN A 380 -15.71 -0.74 12.06
C GLN A 380 -15.34 -1.36 13.41
N GLU A 381 -14.85 -2.59 13.42
CA GLU A 381 -14.31 -3.28 14.61
C GLU A 381 -12.80 -3.07 14.76
N GLY A 382 -12.18 -2.32 13.82
CA GLY A 382 -10.74 -2.04 13.81
C GLY A 382 -9.91 -3.17 13.20
N ASN A 383 -10.53 -4.19 12.60
CA ASN A 383 -9.77 -5.18 11.86
C ASN A 383 -9.18 -4.57 10.60
N MET A 384 -7.89 -4.78 10.39
CA MET A 384 -7.17 -4.36 9.19
C MET A 384 -7.17 -5.50 8.17
N TYR A 385 -7.32 -5.12 6.91
CA TYR A 385 -7.20 -6.05 5.77
C TYR A 385 -6.16 -5.52 4.80
N THR A 386 -5.33 -6.42 4.26
CA THR A 386 -4.36 -6.05 3.23
C THR A 386 -4.40 -7.05 2.07
N ALA A 387 -4.40 -6.51 0.85
CA ALA A 387 -4.25 -7.30 -0.36
C ALA A 387 -2.79 -7.28 -0.83
N GLU A 388 -2.26 -8.42 -1.21
CA GLU A 388 -0.86 -8.60 -1.58
C GLU A 388 -0.71 -9.02 -3.03
N VAL A 389 -0.01 -8.18 -3.81
CA VAL A 389 0.19 -8.44 -5.24
C VAL A 389 1.24 -9.51 -5.53
N PHE A 390 2.23 -9.68 -4.66
CA PHE A 390 3.26 -10.71 -4.81
C PHE A 390 2.92 -11.98 -4.02
N GLY A 391 2.18 -11.83 -2.91
CA GLY A 391 1.74 -12.95 -2.09
C GLY A 391 0.52 -13.69 -2.66
N GLY A 392 -0.24 -13.04 -3.56
CA GLY A 392 -1.47 -13.62 -4.10
C GLY A 392 -2.50 -13.94 -3.02
N ARG A 393 -2.68 -13.06 -2.04
CA ARG A 393 -3.57 -13.29 -0.90
C ARG A 393 -4.16 -12.00 -0.34
N VAL A 394 -5.20 -12.14 0.45
CA VAL A 394 -5.66 -11.13 1.40
C VAL A 394 -5.44 -11.66 2.81
N GLN A 395 -4.93 -10.82 3.69
CA GLN A 395 -4.83 -11.13 5.11
C GLN A 395 -5.78 -10.25 5.91
N LYS A 396 -6.42 -10.84 6.94
CA LYS A 396 -7.16 -10.15 7.99
C LYS A 396 -6.32 -10.11 9.25
N PHE A 397 -6.29 -8.96 9.89
CA PHE A 397 -5.60 -8.75 11.16
C PHE A 397 -6.59 -8.18 12.16
N ARG A 398 -6.63 -8.68 13.38
CA ARG A 398 -7.40 -8.11 14.47
C ARG A 398 -6.46 -7.37 15.45
N PRO A 399 -6.92 -6.29 16.07
CA PRO A 399 -6.14 -5.66 17.14
C PRO A 399 -5.87 -6.66 18.27
N LYS A 400 -4.67 -6.67 18.82
CA LYS A 400 -4.33 -7.43 20.02
C LYS A 400 -5.13 -6.89 21.21
N PRO A 401 -5.53 -7.73 22.18
CA PRO A 401 -6.38 -7.32 23.31
C PRO A 401 -5.88 -6.10 24.11
N ASN A 402 -4.57 -5.89 24.16
CA ASN A 402 -3.93 -4.78 24.91
C ASN A 402 -3.10 -3.90 23.97
N ALA A 403 -3.49 -3.81 22.69
CA ALA A 403 -2.81 -2.95 21.74
C ALA A 403 -2.89 -1.48 22.17
N ASP A 404 -1.77 -0.77 22.03
CA ASP A 404 -1.75 0.67 22.19
C ASP A 404 -2.67 1.32 21.14
N PRO A 405 -3.74 2.03 21.54
CA PRO A 405 -4.66 2.66 20.61
C PRO A 405 -3.97 3.64 19.64
N ALA A 406 -2.87 4.26 20.05
CA ALA A 406 -2.11 5.17 19.18
C ALA A 406 -1.41 4.46 18.03
N LYS A 407 -1.22 3.14 18.14
CA LYS A 407 -0.58 2.29 17.12
C LYS A 407 -1.58 1.52 16.27
N VAL A 408 -2.84 1.42 16.70
CA VAL A 408 -3.91 0.80 15.90
C VAL A 408 -4.36 1.76 14.80
N MET A 409 -4.67 1.23 13.63
CA MET A 409 -5.16 2.05 12.51
C MET A 409 -6.55 2.60 12.82
N GLY A 410 -6.71 3.91 12.63
CA GLY A 410 -8.02 4.57 12.72
C GLY A 410 -8.94 4.16 11.57
N GLN A 411 -10.21 4.45 11.71
CA GLN A 411 -11.24 4.12 10.73
C GLN A 411 -11.06 4.90 9.43
N GLU A 412 -11.32 4.26 8.29
CA GLU A 412 -11.52 4.98 7.03
C GLU A 412 -12.86 5.73 7.03
N PRO A 413 -12.95 6.90 6.37
CA PRO A 413 -14.24 7.54 6.11
C PRO A 413 -15.17 6.60 5.33
N ARG A 414 -16.43 6.47 5.79
CA ARG A 414 -17.43 5.61 5.16
C ARG A 414 -18.80 6.26 5.25
N TYR A 415 -19.65 5.94 4.28
CA TYR A 415 -21.04 6.33 4.33
C TYR A 415 -21.72 5.77 5.59
N ARG A 416 -22.36 6.66 6.35
CA ARG A 416 -23.19 6.33 7.50
C ARG A 416 -24.59 6.87 7.22
N ALA A 417 -25.59 6.01 7.22
CA ALA A 417 -26.97 6.44 7.11
C ALA A 417 -27.30 7.41 8.27
N GLY A 418 -27.73 8.61 7.95
CA GLY A 418 -28.14 9.61 8.94
C GLY A 418 -27.02 10.53 9.50
N SER A 419 -25.81 10.57 8.90
CA SER A 419 -24.78 11.56 9.21
C SER A 419 -24.96 12.82 8.40
#